data_3d360af8abb48a19b8f0199692f06558
#
_entry.id   3d360af8abb48a19b8f0199692f06558
#
_cell.length_a   1.000
_cell.length_b   1.000
_cell.length_c   1.000
_cell.angle_alpha   90.00
_cell.angle_beta   90.00
_cell.angle_gamma   90.00
#
_symmetry.space_group_name_H-M   'P 1'
#
loop_
_entity.id
_entity.type
_entity.pdbx_description
1 polymer ?
#
loop_
_entity_poly.entity_id
_entity_poly.type
_entity_poly.pdbx_seq_one_letter_code
_entity_poly.pdbx_strand_id
1 'polypeptide(L)'
;MVKCFSFTASKNRCLRSTFSGSGLRSTVTDLGDGTVMHCWVPKTRRSTRADLVLLHGFGANSMWQWGDTVRILSPHFNIYVPDLVFFGESYSTRPERSDAFQAQCVKRALEANSVGGKVHVAGLSYGGFVAYSLAAQFRDSVEKVVICCAGVCLEDKDLKEGLFPVDNVEEAADILLPQTAEKMRELMRFTFVKPPAKVLPSCLLTDFIDEMFTEYVEEKKELLRAIANNRKLSELPKITQASGRKCTTSGDQELRPCLHL
;
A
#
# COMPACT_ATOMS: atom_id res chain seq x y z
N MET A 1 -0.50 4.44 31.01
CA MET A 1 -0.48 3.01 31.43
C MET A 1 0.47 2.28 30.51
N VAL A 2 1.52 1.65 31.02
CA VAL A 2 2.42 0.80 30.21
C VAL A 2 1.59 -0.44 29.85
N LYS A 3 1.27 -0.62 28.53
CA LYS A 3 0.63 -1.85 28.05
C LYS A 3 1.63 -3.00 28.23
N CYS A 4 1.40 -3.90 29.17
CA CYS A 4 2.28 -5.06 29.40
C CYS A 4 2.33 -6.03 28.22
N PHE A 5 1.36 -5.99 27.31
CA PHE A 5 1.26 -6.87 26.15
C PHE A 5 0.51 -6.16 25.01
N SER A 6 1.11 -6.10 23.83
CA SER A 6 0.47 -5.69 22.58
C SER A 6 0.42 -6.90 21.62
N PHE A 7 -0.78 -7.24 21.19
CA PHE A 7 -1.00 -8.27 20.18
C PHE A 7 -0.41 -7.83 18.84
N THR A 8 -0.59 -6.56 18.48
CA THR A 8 -0.08 -5.98 17.23
C THR A 8 1.44 -6.00 17.18
N ALA A 9 2.12 -5.60 18.27
CA ALA A 9 3.57 -5.69 18.35
C ALA A 9 4.08 -7.14 18.25
N SER A 10 3.36 -8.10 18.84
CA SER A 10 3.68 -9.53 18.72
C SER A 10 3.51 -10.02 17.28
N LYS A 11 2.42 -9.64 16.61
CA LYS A 11 2.19 -9.95 15.19
C LYS A 11 3.26 -9.31 14.31
N ASN A 12 3.68 -8.06 14.58
CA ASN A 12 4.77 -7.39 13.89
C ASN A 12 6.08 -8.21 13.95
N ARG A 13 6.42 -8.77 15.13
CA ARG A 13 7.61 -9.65 15.27
C ARG A 13 7.48 -10.91 14.42
N CYS A 14 6.30 -11.54 14.41
CA CYS A 14 6.04 -12.70 13.56
C CYS A 14 6.19 -12.36 12.06
N LEU A 15 5.66 -11.22 11.62
CA LEU A 15 5.79 -10.77 10.24
C LEU A 15 7.25 -10.45 9.87
N ARG A 16 8.01 -9.78 10.74
CA ARG A 16 9.46 -9.57 10.56
C ARG A 16 10.19 -10.90 10.40
N SER A 17 9.85 -11.90 11.21
CA SER A 17 10.42 -13.25 11.09
C SER A 17 10.04 -13.91 9.77
N THR A 18 8.79 -13.76 9.32
CA THR A 18 8.30 -14.25 8.03
C THR A 18 9.08 -13.64 6.86
N PHE A 19 9.27 -12.33 6.84
CA PHE A 19 10.04 -11.64 5.79
C PHE A 19 11.51 -12.08 5.81
N SER A 20 12.12 -12.14 6.98
CA SER A 20 13.51 -12.60 7.14
C SER A 20 13.68 -14.06 6.73
N GLY A 21 12.75 -14.93 7.08
CA GLY A 21 12.70 -16.35 6.68
C GLY A 21 12.46 -16.53 5.19
N SER A 22 11.77 -15.60 4.54
CA SER A 22 11.56 -15.55 3.09
C SER A 22 12.78 -15.01 2.32
N GLY A 23 13.91 -14.77 2.99
CA GLY A 23 15.15 -14.31 2.36
C GLY A 23 15.24 -12.80 2.16
N LEU A 24 14.43 -12.02 2.88
CA LEU A 24 14.47 -10.56 2.86
C LEU A 24 15.23 -10.01 4.07
N ARG A 25 15.73 -8.79 3.94
CA ARG A 25 16.29 -7.98 5.03
C ARG A 25 15.68 -6.58 5.00
N SER A 26 15.52 -6.00 6.17
CA SER A 26 15.10 -4.61 6.32
C SER A 26 16.26 -3.67 5.99
N THR A 27 15.98 -2.59 5.25
CA THR A 27 16.91 -1.50 4.96
C THR A 27 16.22 -0.16 5.15
N VAL A 28 16.97 0.81 5.63
CA VAL A 28 16.55 2.21 5.70
C VAL A 28 17.49 3.01 4.80
N THR A 29 16.91 3.82 3.94
CA THR A 29 17.64 4.64 2.96
C THR A 29 17.28 6.10 3.17
N ASP A 30 18.25 6.92 3.51
CA ASP A 30 18.13 8.37 3.46
C ASP A 30 18.30 8.84 2.02
N LEU A 31 17.28 9.49 1.49
CA LEU A 31 17.29 10.01 0.11
C LEU A 31 17.98 11.39 -0.01
N GLY A 32 18.47 11.97 1.10
CA GLY A 32 19.26 13.20 1.11
C GLY A 32 18.49 14.51 0.96
N ASP A 33 17.14 14.46 0.98
CA ASP A 33 16.26 15.63 0.84
C ASP A 33 15.23 15.75 1.98
N GLY A 34 15.54 15.15 3.12
CA GLY A 34 14.63 15.04 4.26
C GLY A 34 13.62 13.90 4.13
N THR A 35 13.81 13.00 3.17
CA THR A 35 12.99 11.81 2.99
C THR A 35 13.79 10.55 3.34
N VAL A 36 13.22 9.73 4.19
CA VAL A 36 13.76 8.42 4.59
C VAL A 36 12.78 7.34 4.17
N MET A 37 13.29 6.32 3.50
CA MET A 37 12.51 5.19 3.02
C MET A 37 12.97 3.88 3.66
N HIS A 38 12.06 3.20 4.33
CA HIS A 38 12.24 1.81 4.72
C HIS A 38 11.82 0.88 3.57
N CYS A 39 12.59 -0.18 3.36
CA CYS A 39 12.27 -1.19 2.36
C CYS A 39 12.77 -2.56 2.80
N TRP A 40 11.95 -3.57 2.64
CA TRP A 40 12.40 -4.94 2.67
C TRP A 40 13.00 -5.30 1.32
N VAL A 41 14.25 -5.76 1.30
CA VAL A 41 14.99 -6.10 0.08
C VAL A 41 15.52 -7.53 0.15
N PRO A 42 15.80 -8.20 -0.96
CA PRO A 42 16.38 -9.54 -0.94
C PRO A 42 17.75 -9.53 -0.24
N LYS A 43 18.02 -10.49 0.66
CA LYS A 43 19.35 -10.70 1.26
C LYS A 43 20.40 -10.96 0.18
N THR A 44 20.01 -11.71 -0.86
CA THR A 44 20.83 -12.03 -2.01
C THR A 44 19.99 -11.89 -3.26
N ARG A 45 20.30 -10.91 -4.11
CA ARG A 45 19.66 -10.75 -5.42
C ARG A 45 20.18 -11.80 -6.37
N ARG A 46 19.29 -12.51 -7.04
CA ARG A 46 19.59 -13.54 -8.03
C ARG A 46 19.37 -12.99 -9.45
N SER A 47 20.40 -13.00 -10.28
CA SER A 47 20.32 -12.48 -11.66
C SER A 47 19.35 -13.24 -12.56
N THR A 48 19.03 -14.48 -12.22
CA THR A 48 18.07 -15.33 -12.94
C THR A 48 16.61 -15.06 -12.59
N ARG A 49 16.34 -14.17 -11.64
CA ARG A 49 14.98 -13.84 -11.19
C ARG A 49 14.66 -12.38 -11.51
N ALA A 50 13.45 -12.14 -11.96
CA ALA A 50 12.95 -10.78 -12.13
C ALA A 50 12.81 -10.07 -10.78
N ASP A 51 13.00 -8.75 -10.79
CA ASP A 51 12.78 -7.90 -9.63
C ASP A 51 11.28 -7.54 -9.56
N LEU A 52 10.66 -7.71 -8.38
CA LEU A 52 9.25 -7.42 -8.13
C LEU A 52 9.11 -6.46 -6.95
N VAL A 53 8.43 -5.36 -7.19
CA VAL A 53 8.10 -4.33 -6.18
C VAL A 53 6.65 -4.50 -5.75
N LEU A 54 6.40 -4.60 -4.45
CA LEU A 54 5.07 -4.74 -3.86
C LEU A 54 4.71 -3.48 -3.07
N LEU A 55 3.71 -2.72 -3.55
CA LEU A 55 3.27 -1.45 -2.97
C LEU A 55 1.96 -1.65 -2.22
N HIS A 56 1.98 -1.34 -0.92
CA HIS A 56 0.83 -1.54 -0.03
C HIS A 56 -0.21 -0.42 -0.15
N GLY A 57 -1.42 -0.70 0.32
CA GLY A 57 -2.52 0.26 0.42
C GLY A 57 -2.53 1.05 1.73
N PHE A 58 -3.61 1.81 1.95
CA PHE A 58 -3.90 2.45 3.23
C PHE A 58 -4.25 1.40 4.29
N GLY A 59 -3.96 1.70 5.54
CA GLY A 59 -4.47 0.95 6.68
C GLY A 59 -3.45 0.17 7.48
N ALA A 60 -2.23 0.00 6.98
CA ALA A 60 -1.14 -0.63 7.72
C ALA A 60 0.20 -0.33 7.03
N ASN A 61 1.19 -1.17 7.23
CA ASN A 61 2.49 -1.08 6.57
C ASN A 61 2.68 -2.24 5.56
N SER A 62 3.83 -2.24 4.91
CA SER A 62 4.20 -3.24 3.91
C SER A 62 4.14 -4.69 4.41
N MET A 63 4.54 -4.93 5.65
CA MET A 63 4.54 -6.29 6.22
C MET A 63 3.14 -6.85 6.44
N TRP A 64 2.22 -6.03 6.94
CA TRP A 64 0.84 -6.45 7.18
C TRP A 64 0.12 -6.77 5.88
N GLN A 65 0.35 -5.95 4.84
CA GLN A 65 -0.28 -6.15 3.54
C GLN A 65 0.25 -7.39 2.82
N TRP A 66 1.56 -7.62 2.86
CA TRP A 66 2.22 -8.58 1.98
C TRP A 66 2.77 -9.83 2.66
N GLY A 67 2.50 -10.00 4.00
CA GLY A 67 3.07 -11.07 4.81
C GLY A 67 2.98 -12.47 4.21
N ASP A 68 1.78 -12.89 3.81
CA ASP A 68 1.56 -14.21 3.20
C ASP A 68 2.03 -14.27 1.75
N THR A 69 1.85 -13.18 1.01
CA THR A 69 2.24 -13.09 -0.40
C THR A 69 3.75 -13.21 -0.60
N VAL A 70 4.55 -12.60 0.27
CA VAL A 70 6.01 -12.67 0.21
C VAL A 70 6.52 -14.11 0.29
N ARG A 71 5.91 -14.95 1.14
CA ARG A 71 6.29 -16.38 1.25
C ARG A 71 6.09 -17.13 -0.07
N ILE A 72 5.02 -16.83 -0.78
CA ILE A 72 4.65 -17.49 -2.03
C ILE A 72 5.54 -17.00 -3.18
N LEU A 73 5.85 -15.70 -3.22
CA LEU A 73 6.53 -15.09 -4.36
C LEU A 73 8.07 -15.11 -4.23
N SER A 74 8.63 -15.16 -3.01
CA SER A 74 10.09 -15.11 -2.82
C SER A 74 10.88 -16.25 -3.47
N PRO A 75 10.33 -17.47 -3.73
CA PRO A 75 11.02 -18.46 -4.53
C PRO A 75 11.20 -18.10 -6.01
N HIS A 76 10.36 -17.18 -6.53
CA HIS A 76 10.26 -16.88 -7.96
C HIS A 76 10.85 -15.51 -8.34
N PHE A 77 10.86 -14.54 -7.40
CA PHE A 77 11.27 -13.17 -7.65
C PHE A 77 12.31 -12.69 -6.64
N ASN A 78 13.08 -11.68 -7.01
CA ASN A 78 13.74 -10.81 -6.06
C ASN A 78 12.71 -9.77 -5.60
N ILE A 79 12.29 -9.82 -4.35
CA ILE A 79 11.17 -9.02 -3.85
C ILE A 79 11.66 -7.78 -3.13
N TYR A 80 11.06 -6.65 -3.43
CA TYR A 80 11.24 -5.35 -2.79
C TYR A 80 9.90 -4.87 -2.25
N VAL A 81 9.83 -4.59 -0.96
CA VAL A 81 8.57 -4.20 -0.31
C VAL A 81 8.83 -2.92 0.51
N PRO A 82 8.72 -1.75 -0.12
CA PRO A 82 8.88 -0.48 0.58
C PRO A 82 7.66 -0.18 1.46
N ASP A 83 7.90 0.45 2.61
CA ASP A 83 6.87 1.25 3.24
C ASP A 83 6.76 2.56 2.46
N LEU A 84 5.55 2.94 2.06
CA LEU A 84 5.30 4.22 1.41
C LEU A 84 5.51 5.36 2.41
N VAL A 85 5.85 6.56 1.93
CA VAL A 85 6.12 7.71 2.81
C VAL A 85 4.91 7.98 3.70
N PHE A 86 5.16 8.19 5.00
CA PHE A 86 4.21 8.33 6.11
C PHE A 86 3.57 7.02 6.59
N PHE A 87 4.09 5.87 6.13
CA PHE A 87 3.69 4.56 6.63
C PHE A 87 4.91 3.78 7.14
N GLY A 88 4.68 2.91 8.13
CA GLY A 88 5.74 2.10 8.73
C GLY A 88 6.92 2.93 9.23
N GLU A 89 8.12 2.67 8.71
CA GLU A 89 9.34 3.37 9.10
C GLU A 89 9.77 4.43 8.06
N SER A 90 8.89 4.79 7.10
CA SER A 90 9.16 5.79 6.05
C SER A 90 8.53 7.14 6.38
N TYR A 91 9.30 8.22 6.22
CA TYR A 91 8.83 9.57 6.45
C TYR A 91 9.48 10.59 5.53
N SER A 92 8.91 11.80 5.46
CA SER A 92 9.49 12.93 4.74
C SER A 92 9.15 14.25 5.45
N THR A 93 10.10 15.17 5.43
CA THR A 93 9.88 16.57 5.86
C THR A 93 9.44 17.47 4.70
N ARG A 94 9.38 16.92 3.50
CA ARG A 94 8.95 17.64 2.29
C ARG A 94 7.44 17.86 2.30
N PRO A 95 6.95 18.92 1.63
CA PRO A 95 5.52 19.27 1.62
C PRO A 95 4.70 18.45 0.60
N GLU A 96 5.33 17.68 -0.29
CA GLU A 96 4.64 16.94 -1.35
C GLU A 96 3.82 15.77 -0.79
N ARG A 97 2.58 15.66 -1.29
CA ARG A 97 1.59 14.66 -0.84
C ARG A 97 0.97 13.86 -1.99
N SER A 98 1.60 13.82 -3.16
CA SER A 98 1.05 13.14 -4.32
C SER A 98 1.55 11.69 -4.47
N ASP A 99 0.77 10.88 -5.18
CA ASP A 99 1.21 9.55 -5.65
C ASP A 99 2.42 9.64 -6.58
N ALA A 100 2.56 10.76 -7.29
CA ALA A 100 3.73 11.04 -8.11
C ALA A 100 5.01 11.20 -7.27
N PHE A 101 4.94 11.90 -6.15
CA PHE A 101 6.04 12.02 -5.21
C PHE A 101 6.37 10.67 -4.55
N GLN A 102 5.36 9.92 -4.12
CA GLN A 102 5.56 8.56 -3.62
C GLN A 102 6.31 7.67 -4.61
N ALA A 103 5.93 7.72 -5.89
CA ALA A 103 6.59 6.95 -6.95
C ALA A 103 8.07 7.35 -7.13
N GLN A 104 8.38 8.64 -7.04
CA GLN A 104 9.77 9.14 -7.07
C GLN A 104 10.58 8.62 -5.89
N CYS A 105 10.02 8.65 -4.68
CA CYS A 105 10.68 8.13 -3.48
C CYS A 105 10.94 6.62 -3.60
N VAL A 106 9.95 5.85 -4.06
CA VAL A 106 10.12 4.40 -4.34
C VAL A 106 11.23 4.17 -5.36
N LYS A 107 11.24 4.90 -6.48
CA LYS A 107 12.27 4.76 -7.52
C LYS A 107 13.66 5.01 -6.97
N ARG A 108 13.86 6.10 -6.22
CA ARG A 108 15.15 6.45 -5.60
C ARG A 108 15.59 5.41 -4.56
N ALA A 109 14.66 4.91 -3.75
CA ALA A 109 14.94 3.85 -2.79
C ALA A 109 15.39 2.54 -3.47
N LEU A 110 14.77 2.18 -4.60
CA LEU A 110 15.19 1.02 -5.41
C LEU A 110 16.58 1.21 -5.99
N GLU A 111 16.90 2.38 -6.55
CA GLU A 111 18.23 2.72 -7.08
C GLU A 111 19.31 2.64 -6.01
N ALA A 112 19.05 3.21 -4.84
CA ALA A 112 19.95 3.14 -3.69
C ALA A 112 20.20 1.70 -3.21
N ASN A 113 19.23 0.80 -3.44
CA ASN A 113 19.37 -0.64 -3.19
C ASN A 113 19.86 -1.43 -4.43
N SER A 114 20.54 -0.76 -5.37
CA SER A 114 21.19 -1.36 -6.55
C SER A 114 20.23 -2.04 -7.53
N VAL A 115 18.99 -1.58 -7.62
CA VAL A 115 18.04 -2.00 -8.64
C VAL A 115 18.21 -1.11 -9.87
N GLY A 116 19.07 -1.54 -10.82
CA GLY A 116 19.38 -0.77 -12.02
C GLY A 116 18.62 -1.20 -13.29
N GLY A 117 17.85 -2.28 -13.21
CA GLY A 117 17.09 -2.85 -14.33
C GLY A 117 15.61 -2.53 -14.28
N LYS A 118 14.87 -3.13 -15.23
CA LYS A 118 13.41 -3.08 -15.23
C LYS A 118 12.83 -3.94 -14.11
N VAL A 119 11.79 -3.43 -13.47
CA VAL A 119 11.06 -4.12 -12.40
C VAL A 119 9.62 -4.42 -12.81
N HIS A 120 9.07 -5.49 -12.25
CA HIS A 120 7.62 -5.68 -12.18
C HIS A 120 7.11 -4.96 -10.93
N VAL A 121 5.92 -4.37 -11.02
CA VAL A 121 5.31 -3.65 -9.90
C VAL A 121 3.91 -4.19 -9.67
N ALA A 122 3.58 -4.49 -8.42
CA ALA A 122 2.21 -4.80 -8.01
C ALA A 122 1.80 -3.81 -6.91
N GLY A 123 0.70 -3.10 -7.14
CA GLY A 123 0.15 -2.11 -6.20
C GLY A 123 -1.28 -2.44 -5.83
N LEU A 124 -1.58 -2.41 -4.54
CA LEU A 124 -2.91 -2.62 -4.00
C LEU A 124 -3.50 -1.32 -3.46
N SER A 125 -4.77 -1.02 -3.82
CA SER A 125 -5.48 0.17 -3.34
C SER A 125 -4.63 1.44 -3.58
N TYR A 126 -4.28 2.21 -2.55
CA TYR A 126 -3.40 3.37 -2.67
C TYR A 126 -2.06 3.03 -3.35
N GLY A 127 -1.47 1.88 -3.06
CA GLY A 127 -0.28 1.39 -3.76
C GLY A 127 -0.48 1.20 -5.27
N GLY A 128 -1.73 1.02 -5.73
CA GLY A 128 -2.08 0.99 -7.15
C GLY A 128 -1.96 2.36 -7.82
N PHE A 129 -2.31 3.46 -7.15
CA PHE A 129 -2.05 4.82 -7.64
C PHE A 129 -0.55 5.09 -7.77
N VAL A 130 0.22 4.68 -6.76
CA VAL A 130 1.69 4.81 -6.77
C VAL A 130 2.31 3.95 -7.86
N ALA A 131 1.83 2.71 -8.06
CA ALA A 131 2.28 1.81 -9.14
C ALA A 131 2.01 2.41 -10.53
N TYR A 132 0.83 2.99 -10.71
CA TYR A 132 0.46 3.69 -11.95
C TYR A 132 1.39 4.88 -12.20
N SER A 133 1.58 5.74 -11.20
CA SER A 133 2.48 6.88 -11.26
C SER A 133 3.92 6.48 -11.55
N LEU A 134 4.40 5.39 -10.94
CA LEU A 134 5.74 4.83 -11.19
C LEU A 134 5.90 4.39 -12.65
N ALA A 135 4.92 3.66 -13.19
CA ALA A 135 4.93 3.21 -14.58
C ALA A 135 4.82 4.37 -15.58
N ALA A 136 4.08 5.42 -15.23
CA ALA A 136 3.91 6.60 -16.09
C ALA A 136 5.18 7.49 -16.14
N GLN A 137 5.82 7.71 -14.99
CA GLN A 137 7.00 8.56 -14.88
C GLN A 137 8.30 7.86 -15.34
N PHE A 138 8.42 6.55 -15.04
CA PHE A 138 9.66 5.79 -15.25
C PHE A 138 9.45 4.60 -16.17
N ARG A 139 8.95 4.86 -17.38
CA ARG A 139 8.58 3.85 -18.38
C ARG A 139 9.67 2.83 -18.66
N ASP A 140 10.92 3.28 -18.72
CA ASP A 140 12.07 2.42 -19.00
C ASP A 140 12.50 1.58 -17.80
N SER A 141 12.04 1.91 -16.61
CA SER A 141 12.32 1.20 -15.36
C SER A 141 11.22 0.21 -14.96
N VAL A 142 10.05 0.28 -15.57
CA VAL A 142 8.92 -0.62 -15.27
C VAL A 142 8.61 -1.49 -16.48
N GLU A 143 8.70 -2.81 -16.31
CA GLU A 143 8.39 -3.76 -17.37
C GLU A 143 6.91 -4.14 -17.39
N LYS A 144 6.35 -4.46 -16.21
CA LYS A 144 4.93 -4.83 -16.05
C LYS A 144 4.38 -4.20 -14.78
N VAL A 145 3.11 -3.82 -14.85
CA VAL A 145 2.38 -3.31 -13.70
C VAL A 145 1.09 -4.10 -13.48
N VAL A 146 0.83 -4.46 -12.22
CA VAL A 146 -0.43 -5.04 -11.76
C VAL A 146 -1.05 -4.06 -10.77
N ILE A 147 -2.26 -3.63 -11.04
CA ILE A 147 -3.03 -2.71 -10.21
C ILE A 147 -4.25 -3.45 -9.69
N CYS A 148 -4.34 -3.57 -8.37
CA CYS A 148 -5.43 -4.27 -7.69
C CYS A 148 -6.25 -3.29 -6.85
N CYS A 149 -7.58 -3.34 -6.97
CA CYS A 149 -8.50 -2.59 -6.11
C CYS A 149 -8.21 -1.08 -6.05
N ALA A 150 -7.78 -0.48 -7.16
CA ALA A 150 -7.49 0.95 -7.26
C ALA A 150 -8.15 1.56 -8.49
N GLY A 151 -8.94 2.60 -8.26
CA GLY A 151 -9.48 3.45 -9.32
C GLY A 151 -8.52 4.60 -9.60
N VAL A 152 -7.52 4.38 -10.47
CA VAL A 152 -6.48 5.39 -10.77
C VAL A 152 -7.03 6.68 -11.38
N CYS A 153 -8.24 6.64 -11.94
CA CYS A 153 -9.08 7.79 -12.24
C CYS A 153 -10.19 7.81 -11.19
N LEU A 154 -10.21 8.81 -10.33
CA LEU A 154 -11.23 8.98 -9.28
C LEU A 154 -11.98 10.28 -9.58
N GLU A 155 -13.14 10.13 -10.19
CA GLU A 155 -14.06 11.24 -10.46
C GLU A 155 -15.06 11.37 -9.30
N ASP A 156 -15.71 12.52 -9.14
CA ASP A 156 -16.66 12.75 -8.05
C ASP A 156 -17.80 11.72 -7.98
N LYS A 157 -18.23 11.19 -9.13
CA LYS A 157 -19.22 10.12 -9.19
C LYS A 157 -18.74 8.81 -8.55
N ASP A 158 -17.45 8.51 -8.64
CA ASP A 158 -16.86 7.26 -8.13
C ASP A 158 -16.83 7.23 -6.59
N LEU A 159 -16.84 8.39 -5.95
CA LEU A 159 -16.96 8.51 -4.49
C LEU A 159 -18.36 8.10 -4.02
N LYS A 160 -19.41 8.42 -4.80
CA LYS A 160 -20.82 8.15 -4.43
C LYS A 160 -21.28 6.77 -4.87
N GLU A 161 -20.85 6.32 -6.04
CA GLU A 161 -21.34 5.11 -6.71
C GLU A 161 -20.35 3.94 -6.64
N GLY A 162 -19.15 4.16 -6.09
CA GLY A 162 -18.09 3.17 -6.01
C GLY A 162 -18.30 2.11 -4.92
N LEU A 163 -17.32 1.21 -4.80
CA LEU A 163 -17.31 0.17 -3.75
C LEU A 163 -17.19 0.74 -2.33
N PHE A 164 -16.84 1.98 -2.21
CA PHE A 164 -16.63 2.71 -0.97
C PHE A 164 -17.45 4.01 -1.02
N PRO A 165 -18.79 3.89 -0.96
CA PRO A 165 -19.66 5.06 -1.10
C PRO A 165 -19.48 6.01 0.07
N VAL A 166 -19.06 7.23 -0.23
CA VAL A 166 -18.86 8.33 0.71
C VAL A 166 -19.32 9.63 0.08
N ASP A 167 -19.76 10.57 0.88
CA ASP A 167 -20.23 11.86 0.38
C ASP A 167 -19.07 12.78 -0.04
N ASN A 168 -17.91 12.60 0.58
CA ASN A 168 -16.72 13.41 0.31
C ASN A 168 -15.44 12.72 0.80
N VAL A 169 -14.29 13.33 0.46
CA VAL A 169 -12.95 12.81 0.79
C VAL A 169 -12.68 12.77 2.29
N GLU A 170 -13.25 13.70 3.06
CA GLU A 170 -13.03 13.74 4.51
C GLU A 170 -13.69 12.54 5.18
N GLU A 171 -14.89 12.17 4.75
CA GLU A 171 -15.55 10.95 5.21
C GLU A 171 -14.75 9.70 4.84
N ALA A 172 -14.22 9.64 3.61
CA ALA A 172 -13.30 8.56 3.21
C ALA A 172 -12.07 8.50 4.11
N ALA A 173 -11.50 9.66 4.46
CA ALA A 173 -10.34 9.73 5.34
C ALA A 173 -10.67 9.24 6.75
N ASP A 174 -11.82 9.58 7.31
CA ASP A 174 -12.26 9.13 8.64
C ASP A 174 -12.48 7.62 8.71
N ILE A 175 -12.87 6.99 7.60
CA ILE A 175 -13.01 5.53 7.51
C ILE A 175 -11.65 4.85 7.30
N LEU A 176 -10.82 5.39 6.39
CA LEU A 176 -9.52 4.80 6.03
C LEU A 176 -8.43 5.03 7.09
N LEU A 177 -8.62 6.02 7.98
CA LEU A 177 -7.72 6.34 9.09
C LEU A 177 -8.47 6.25 10.43
N PRO A 178 -8.99 5.08 10.80
CA PRO A 178 -9.84 4.92 11.98
C PRO A 178 -9.09 5.28 13.26
N GLN A 179 -9.68 6.17 14.06
CA GLN A 179 -9.16 6.58 15.36
C GLN A 179 -9.91 5.93 16.52
N THR A 180 -10.99 5.17 16.22
CA THR A 180 -11.77 4.44 17.22
C THR A 180 -12.06 3.01 16.78
N ALA A 181 -12.34 2.13 17.73
CA ALA A 181 -12.69 0.74 17.45
C ALA A 181 -13.96 0.62 16.57
N GLU A 182 -14.90 1.56 16.69
CA GLU A 182 -16.11 1.62 15.86
C GLU A 182 -15.75 1.92 14.40
N LYS A 183 -14.92 2.93 14.14
CA LYS A 183 -14.44 3.27 12.81
C LYS A 183 -13.58 2.15 12.22
N MET A 184 -12.77 1.47 13.03
CA MET A 184 -12.03 0.29 12.58
C MET A 184 -12.98 -0.85 12.14
N ARG A 185 -14.08 -1.08 12.86
CA ARG A 185 -15.09 -2.06 12.44
C ARG A 185 -15.78 -1.66 11.15
N GLU A 186 -16.00 -0.37 10.96
CA GLU A 186 -16.54 0.19 9.71
C GLU A 186 -15.61 -0.09 8.54
N LEU A 187 -14.32 0.25 8.66
CA LEU A 187 -13.29 -0.06 7.67
C LEU A 187 -13.26 -1.55 7.34
N MET A 188 -13.29 -2.42 8.35
CA MET A 188 -13.27 -3.87 8.15
C MET A 188 -14.47 -4.39 7.36
N ARG A 189 -15.65 -3.74 7.44
CA ARG A 189 -16.82 -4.12 6.64
C ARG A 189 -16.61 -3.85 5.16
N PHE A 190 -15.86 -2.82 4.81
CA PHE A 190 -15.53 -2.50 3.42
C PHE A 190 -14.39 -3.35 2.87
N THR A 191 -13.44 -3.72 3.71
CA THR A 191 -12.19 -4.35 3.27
C THR A 191 -12.22 -5.87 3.30
N PHE A 192 -13.11 -6.50 4.05
CA PHE A 192 -13.20 -7.96 4.17
C PHE A 192 -14.48 -8.52 3.58
N VAL A 193 -14.38 -9.60 2.81
CA VAL A 193 -15.56 -10.35 2.33
C VAL A 193 -16.35 -10.97 3.48
N LYS A 194 -15.65 -11.46 4.51
CA LYS A 194 -16.22 -11.98 5.75
C LYS A 194 -15.58 -11.25 6.92
N PRO A 195 -16.05 -10.05 7.27
CA PRO A 195 -15.40 -9.24 8.27
C PRO A 195 -15.43 -9.91 9.65
N PRO A 196 -14.29 -10.10 10.32
CA PRO A 196 -14.23 -10.60 11.69
C PRO A 196 -14.67 -9.55 12.73
N ALA A 197 -15.10 -8.38 12.26
CA ALA A 197 -15.40 -7.20 13.08
C ALA A 197 -16.37 -7.42 14.25
N LYS A 198 -17.29 -8.40 14.13
CA LYS A 198 -18.25 -8.73 15.20
C LYS A 198 -17.62 -9.55 16.33
N VAL A 199 -16.50 -10.22 16.07
CA VAL A 199 -15.86 -11.17 17.00
C VAL A 199 -14.65 -10.56 17.70
N LEU A 200 -14.01 -9.55 17.08
CA LEU A 200 -12.81 -8.94 17.64
C LEU A 200 -13.13 -7.98 18.80
N PRO A 201 -12.54 -8.21 19.99
CA PRO A 201 -12.66 -7.30 21.14
C PRO A 201 -12.13 -5.90 20.79
N SER A 202 -12.80 -4.86 21.35
CA SER A 202 -12.37 -3.46 21.12
C SER A 202 -10.93 -3.20 21.55
N CYS A 203 -10.45 -3.85 22.60
CA CYS A 203 -9.07 -3.69 23.07
C CYS A 203 -8.02 -4.11 22.03
N LEU A 204 -8.28 -5.15 21.22
CA LEU A 204 -7.40 -5.56 20.13
C LEU A 204 -7.44 -4.57 18.95
N LEU A 205 -8.62 -4.03 18.66
CA LEU A 205 -8.78 -3.00 17.63
C LEU A 205 -8.08 -1.69 18.04
N THR A 206 -8.23 -1.30 19.30
CA THR A 206 -7.52 -0.12 19.85
C THR A 206 -6.00 -0.34 19.84
N ASP A 207 -5.52 -1.52 20.23
CA ASP A 207 -4.10 -1.86 20.16
C ASP A 207 -3.55 -1.75 18.72
N PHE A 208 -4.34 -2.17 17.73
CA PHE A 208 -3.97 -2.04 16.32
C PHE A 208 -3.99 -0.59 15.84
N ILE A 209 -4.99 0.19 16.25
CA ILE A 209 -5.11 1.62 15.93
C ILE A 209 -3.91 2.38 16.52
N ASP A 210 -3.60 2.17 17.79
CA ASP A 210 -2.49 2.83 18.47
C ASP A 210 -1.14 2.58 17.78
N GLU A 211 -0.97 1.39 17.19
CA GLU A 211 0.28 1.00 16.51
C GLU A 211 0.36 1.48 15.06
N MET A 212 -0.78 1.55 14.34
CA MET A 212 -0.78 1.73 12.88
C MET A 212 -1.32 3.07 12.41
N PHE A 213 -2.17 3.74 13.20
CA PHE A 213 -2.97 4.87 12.72
C PHE A 213 -2.76 6.17 13.51
N THR A 214 -1.85 6.21 14.46
CA THR A 214 -1.61 7.40 15.29
C THR A 214 -0.56 8.33 14.73
N GLU A 215 0.37 7.82 13.92
CA GLU A 215 1.44 8.63 13.32
C GLU A 215 1.05 9.17 11.95
N TYR A 216 1.48 10.39 11.64
CA TYR A 216 1.30 11.06 10.33
C TYR A 216 -0.16 11.11 9.85
N VAL A 217 -1.11 11.33 10.76
CA VAL A 217 -2.55 11.30 10.45
C VAL A 217 -2.91 12.38 9.44
N GLU A 218 -2.42 13.61 9.62
CA GLU A 218 -2.73 14.73 8.71
C GLU A 218 -2.05 14.56 7.35
N GLU A 219 -0.80 14.12 7.33
CA GLU A 219 -0.09 13.82 6.08
C GLU A 219 -0.80 12.70 5.30
N LYS A 220 -1.28 11.67 5.98
CA LYS A 220 -2.07 10.60 5.36
C LYS A 220 -3.41 11.10 4.82
N LYS A 221 -4.11 12.02 5.51
CA LYS A 221 -5.32 12.67 4.99
C LYS A 221 -5.01 13.50 3.74
N GLU A 222 -3.89 14.22 3.73
CA GLU A 222 -3.44 14.98 2.57
C GLU A 222 -3.14 14.06 1.36
N LEU A 223 -2.58 12.86 1.58
CA LEU A 223 -2.42 11.86 0.52
C LEU A 223 -3.76 11.44 -0.09
N LEU A 224 -4.81 11.25 0.73
CA LEU A 224 -6.16 10.90 0.25
C LEU A 224 -6.78 12.06 -0.54
N ARG A 225 -6.67 13.29 -0.04
CA ARG A 225 -7.13 14.48 -0.77
C ARG A 225 -6.46 14.61 -2.13
N ALA A 226 -5.17 14.31 -2.21
CA ALA A 226 -4.41 14.41 -3.46
C ALA A 226 -4.85 13.41 -4.53
N ILE A 227 -5.27 12.17 -4.16
CA ILE A 227 -5.78 11.20 -5.13
C ILE A 227 -7.24 11.44 -5.52
N ALA A 228 -8.02 12.06 -4.65
CA ALA A 228 -9.45 12.34 -4.86
C ALA A 228 -9.73 13.67 -5.56
N ASN A 229 -8.72 14.33 -6.11
CA ASN A 229 -8.82 15.63 -6.76
C ASN A 229 -9.36 15.53 -8.20
N ASN A 230 -10.58 15.01 -8.36
CA ASN A 230 -11.35 14.90 -9.62
C ASN A 230 -10.49 14.47 -10.84
N ARG A 231 -9.74 13.39 -10.67
CA ARG A 231 -8.75 12.90 -11.63
C ARG A 231 -9.43 12.21 -12.81
N LYS A 232 -9.57 12.91 -13.94
CA LYS A 232 -10.22 12.39 -15.15
C LYS A 232 -9.31 11.41 -15.89
N LEU A 233 -9.92 10.35 -16.41
CA LEU A 233 -9.21 9.33 -17.20
C LEU A 233 -8.52 9.93 -18.44
N SER A 234 -9.13 10.94 -19.07
CA SER A 234 -8.59 11.62 -20.26
C SER A 234 -7.31 12.40 -20.00
N GLU A 235 -7.06 12.79 -18.76
CA GLU A 235 -5.89 13.58 -18.33
C GLU A 235 -4.72 12.70 -17.85
N LEU A 236 -4.98 11.41 -17.66
CA LEU A 236 -3.97 10.48 -17.16
C LEU A 236 -3.01 10.04 -18.28
N PRO A 237 -1.69 10.00 -18.01
CA PRO A 237 -0.72 9.49 -18.97
C PRO A 237 -1.00 8.01 -19.28
N LYS A 238 -1.01 7.66 -20.57
CA LYS A 238 -1.19 6.26 -20.98
C LYS A 238 0.03 5.44 -20.58
N ILE A 239 -0.20 4.34 -19.87
CA ILE A 239 0.82 3.34 -19.54
C ILE A 239 0.66 2.13 -20.47
N THR A 240 1.76 1.61 -20.99
CA THR A 240 1.79 0.44 -21.89
C THR A 240 2.21 -0.85 -21.17
N GLN A 241 2.70 -0.72 -19.94
CA GLN A 241 3.22 -1.81 -19.12
C GLN A 241 2.13 -2.60 -18.39
N ALA A 242 0.88 -2.10 -18.40
CA ALA A 242 -0.22 -2.81 -17.79
C ALA A 242 -0.55 -4.08 -18.58
N SER A 243 -0.30 -5.24 -18.00
CA SER A 243 -0.84 -6.50 -18.46
C SER A 243 -1.92 -6.93 -17.46
N GLY A 244 -3.17 -6.62 -17.75
CA GLY A 244 -4.28 -7.03 -16.91
C GLY A 244 -5.47 -7.40 -17.77
N ARG A 245 -6.08 -8.56 -17.54
CA ARG A 245 -7.48 -8.75 -17.90
C ARG A 245 -8.26 -7.75 -17.05
N LYS A 246 -9.07 -6.88 -17.68
CA LYS A 246 -10.15 -6.23 -16.95
C LYS A 246 -10.91 -7.34 -16.24
N CYS A 247 -11.09 -7.26 -14.94
CA CYS A 247 -12.18 -8.00 -14.30
C CYS A 247 -13.49 -7.43 -14.88
N THR A 248 -13.89 -7.94 -16.01
CA THR A 248 -15.23 -7.70 -16.52
C THR A 248 -16.13 -8.61 -15.72
N THR A 249 -16.92 -8.05 -14.86
CA THR A 249 -18.10 -8.69 -14.28
C THR A 249 -19.07 -8.96 -15.41
N SER A 250 -19.05 -10.18 -15.93
CA SER A 250 -20.20 -10.69 -16.69
C SER A 250 -21.15 -11.31 -15.69
N GLY A 251 -22.29 -10.66 -15.48
CA GLY A 251 -23.50 -11.21 -14.85
C GLY A 251 -23.45 -11.32 -13.32
N ASP A 252 -24.25 -10.49 -12.68
CA ASP A 252 -24.99 -10.73 -11.43
C ASP A 252 -24.32 -11.46 -10.26
N GLN A 253 -23.09 -11.10 -9.89
CA GLN A 253 -22.58 -11.36 -8.55
C GLN A 253 -21.74 -10.18 -8.08
N GLU A 254 -22.14 -9.57 -6.98
CA GLU A 254 -21.43 -8.52 -6.28
C GLU A 254 -19.97 -8.95 -5.99
N LEU A 255 -19.03 -8.48 -6.80
CA LEU A 255 -17.62 -8.59 -6.52
C LEU A 255 -17.23 -7.56 -5.46
N ARG A 256 -17.29 -7.97 -4.21
CA ARG A 256 -16.57 -7.27 -3.15
C ARG A 256 -15.08 -7.48 -3.36
N PRO A 257 -14.23 -6.45 -3.17
CA PRO A 257 -12.80 -6.59 -3.39
C PRO A 257 -12.23 -7.67 -2.48
N CYS A 258 -11.53 -8.63 -3.09
CA CYS A 258 -10.78 -9.65 -2.34
C CYS A 258 -9.55 -8.99 -1.72
N LEU A 259 -9.70 -8.44 -0.53
CA LEU A 259 -8.60 -8.21 0.38
C LEU A 259 -8.51 -9.45 1.28
N HIS A 260 -7.63 -10.38 0.92
CA HIS A 260 -7.17 -11.39 1.86
C HIS A 260 -6.05 -10.76 2.68
N LEU A 261 -6.36 -10.34 3.88
CA LEU A 261 -5.40 -10.04 4.94
C LEU A 261 -5.08 -11.32 5.71
#